data_8498971494060d64c0fb2b6460d388d5
#
_entry.id   8498971494060d64c0fb2b6460d388d5
#
_cell.length_a   1.000
_cell.length_b   1.000
_cell.length_c   1.000
_cell.angle_alpha   90.00
_cell.angle_beta   90.00
_cell.angle_gamma   90.00
#
_symmetry.space_group_name_H-M   'P 1'
#
loop_
_entity.id
_entity.type
_entity.pdbx_description
1 polymer ?
#
loop_
_entity_poly.entity_id
_entity_poly.type
_entity_poly.pdbx_seq_one_letter_code
_entity_poly.pdbx_strand_id
1 'polypeptide(L)'
;MSYMEAYKEWCTNPYFDENTKAELAAIKDNQAEIEDRFYRQLEFGTGGLRGVIGAGTNRMNIYTVRQATQGLANYILSQNGQEKGVAIAHDSRIMSTEFADEAALCLNANGIKAYVFDSLRPTPELSFAVRELGCISGIVITASHNPREYNGYKVYWEDGAQITPPHDKNILAEVAKVTSFDQVKTMKKEDAVAAGLYKVIGKEIDDRYMEELKKQSIHPEVIKEMAKDIKIVYTPLHGTGNLPVRRVLKELGFEQVYVVKEQELPDGNFPTVSYPNPESPKAFELALKLAKEVDADIVLATDPDADRLGVYCKDTKTGGY
;
A
#
# COMPACT_ATOMS: atom_id res chain seq x y z
N MET A 1 22.61 21.99 -3.19
CA MET A 1 22.36 22.22 -1.75
C MET A 1 23.08 21.13 -0.97
N SER A 2 23.88 21.46 0.02
CA SER A 2 24.50 20.46 0.91
C SER A 2 23.43 19.85 1.82
N TYR A 3 23.69 18.67 2.39
CA TYR A 3 22.75 18.04 3.33
C TYR A 3 22.46 18.92 4.56
N MET A 4 23.45 19.70 5.03
CA MET A 4 23.28 20.63 6.14
C MET A 4 22.43 21.85 5.78
N GLU A 5 22.50 22.34 4.55
CA GLU A 5 21.62 23.41 4.07
C GLU A 5 20.17 22.92 3.97
N ALA A 6 19.96 21.73 3.41
CA ALA A 6 18.62 21.10 3.35
C ALA A 6 18.04 20.86 4.76
N TYR A 7 18.84 20.35 5.70
CA TYR A 7 18.40 20.18 7.08
C TYR A 7 17.98 21.51 7.72
N LYS A 8 18.79 22.58 7.58
CA LYS A 8 18.46 23.90 8.12
C LYS A 8 17.20 24.48 7.49
N GLU A 9 17.02 24.33 6.18
CA GLU A 9 15.80 24.74 5.50
C GLU A 9 14.57 24.04 6.07
N TRP A 10 14.61 22.72 6.25
CA TRP A 10 13.50 21.98 6.83
C TRP A 10 13.18 22.36 8.28
N CYS A 11 14.17 22.76 9.06
CA CYS A 11 13.99 23.24 10.43
C CYS A 11 13.34 24.61 10.51
N THR A 12 13.51 25.49 9.50
CA THR A 12 13.13 26.92 9.61
C THR A 12 12.03 27.34 8.65
N ASN A 13 11.86 26.64 7.54
CA ASN A 13 10.86 26.99 6.53
C ASN A 13 9.44 26.77 7.08
N PRO A 14 8.52 27.74 6.99
CA PRO A 14 7.14 27.63 7.46
C PRO A 14 6.29 26.59 6.68
N TYR A 15 6.77 26.10 5.55
CA TYR A 15 6.13 25.02 4.80
C TYR A 15 6.04 23.71 5.59
N PHE A 16 7.03 23.47 6.46
CA PHE A 16 7.07 22.25 7.31
C PHE A 16 6.32 22.46 8.61
N ASP A 17 5.55 21.44 9.02
CA ASP A 17 4.80 21.47 10.26
C ASP A 17 5.68 21.37 11.52
N GLU A 18 5.08 21.66 12.67
CA GLU A 18 5.80 21.68 13.95
C GLU A 18 6.27 20.30 14.40
N ASN A 19 5.56 19.22 14.04
CA ASN A 19 5.97 17.86 14.37
C ASN A 19 7.23 17.47 13.60
N THR A 20 7.28 17.79 12.31
CA THR A 20 8.47 17.61 11.45
C THR A 20 9.67 18.38 12.01
N LYS A 21 9.47 19.64 12.41
CA LYS A 21 10.55 20.46 13.01
C LYS A 21 11.00 19.91 14.36
N ALA A 22 10.07 19.44 15.20
CA ALA A 22 10.40 18.83 16.49
C ALA A 22 11.21 17.53 16.31
N GLU A 23 10.84 16.67 15.34
CA GLU A 23 11.58 15.47 15.00
C GLU A 23 13.02 15.82 14.57
N LEU A 24 13.19 16.83 13.71
CA LEU A 24 14.50 17.27 13.26
C LEU A 24 15.32 17.91 14.40
N ALA A 25 14.69 18.67 15.29
CA ALA A 25 15.36 19.23 16.46
C ALA A 25 15.90 18.15 17.41
N ALA A 26 15.23 17.01 17.51
CA ALA A 26 15.67 15.88 18.35
C ALA A 26 16.99 15.25 17.86
N ILE A 27 17.34 15.38 16.59
CA ILE A 27 18.56 14.81 15.99
C ILE A 27 19.65 15.87 15.75
N LYS A 28 19.48 17.11 16.22
CA LYS A 28 20.38 18.26 15.92
C LYS A 28 21.88 17.99 16.19
N ASP A 29 22.18 17.14 17.19
CA ASP A 29 23.52 16.80 17.61
C ASP A 29 24.01 15.46 17.01
N ASN A 30 23.19 14.80 16.16
CA ASN A 30 23.52 13.54 15.48
C ASN A 30 23.78 13.80 13.99
N GLN A 31 25.02 14.17 13.66
CA GLN A 31 25.42 14.52 12.30
C GLN A 31 25.23 13.35 11.31
N ALA A 32 25.48 12.11 11.74
CA ALA A 32 25.32 10.94 10.87
C ALA A 32 23.85 10.71 10.48
N GLU A 33 22.92 10.91 11.43
CA GLU A 33 21.48 10.81 11.16
C GLU A 33 20.99 11.95 10.27
N ILE A 34 21.49 13.18 10.48
CA ILE A 34 21.19 14.32 9.61
C ILE A 34 21.68 14.04 8.19
N GLU A 35 22.91 13.57 8.03
CA GLU A 35 23.45 13.23 6.71
C GLU A 35 22.63 12.15 6.03
N ASP A 36 22.29 11.05 6.71
CA ASP A 36 21.48 9.96 6.15
C ASP A 36 20.09 10.42 5.69
N ARG A 37 19.47 11.36 6.40
CA ARG A 37 18.17 11.92 6.05
C ARG A 37 18.18 12.92 4.89
N PHE A 38 19.32 13.57 4.62
CA PHE A 38 19.38 14.71 3.70
C PHE A 38 20.45 14.62 2.61
N TYR A 39 21.28 13.56 2.55
CA TYR A 39 22.37 13.47 1.56
C TYR A 39 21.87 13.34 0.12
N ARG A 40 20.62 12.91 -0.06
CA ARG A 40 19.95 12.80 -1.36
C ARG A 40 18.42 13.00 -1.20
N GLN A 41 17.75 13.03 -2.33
CA GLN A 41 16.30 12.86 -2.40
C GLN A 41 15.92 11.37 -2.37
N LEU A 42 14.75 11.03 -1.81
CA LEU A 42 14.22 9.68 -1.92
C LEU A 42 13.97 9.38 -3.40
N GLU A 43 14.59 8.32 -3.90
CA GLU A 43 14.52 7.98 -5.33
C GLU A 43 13.13 7.46 -5.69
N PHE A 44 12.55 8.05 -6.73
CA PHE A 44 11.42 7.45 -7.43
C PHE A 44 11.99 6.37 -8.35
N GLY A 45 11.93 5.09 -7.90
CA GLY A 45 12.40 3.95 -8.67
C GLY A 45 11.47 3.61 -9.85
N THR A 46 11.64 2.44 -10.45
CA THR A 46 10.88 1.99 -11.63
C THR A 46 9.37 1.86 -11.40
N GLY A 47 8.91 1.89 -10.17
CA GLY A 47 7.48 1.72 -9.86
C GLY A 47 6.96 2.63 -8.74
N GLY A 48 7.77 3.58 -8.22
CA GLY A 48 7.37 4.47 -7.14
C GLY A 48 8.46 4.73 -6.11
N LEU A 49 8.05 5.19 -4.91
CA LEU A 49 8.94 5.47 -3.78
C LEU A 49 8.94 4.31 -2.78
N ARG A 50 10.05 4.11 -2.08
CA ARG A 50 10.14 3.26 -0.89
C ARG A 50 11.24 3.77 0.03
N GLY A 51 10.95 3.95 1.31
CA GLY A 51 11.93 4.44 2.28
C GLY A 51 11.47 4.31 3.71
N VAL A 52 12.38 4.62 4.63
CA VAL A 52 12.09 4.74 6.06
C VAL A 52 11.20 5.96 6.30
N ILE A 53 10.19 5.82 7.15
CA ILE A 53 9.28 6.91 7.55
C ILE A 53 10.06 7.91 8.42
N GLY A 54 9.89 9.21 8.17
CA GLY A 54 10.49 10.28 8.98
C GLY A 54 10.71 11.59 8.24
N ALA A 55 11.13 12.60 8.96
CA ALA A 55 11.48 13.91 8.39
C ALA A 55 12.80 13.83 7.61
N GLY A 56 12.84 14.44 6.42
CA GLY A 56 14.02 14.51 5.56
C GLY A 56 13.74 14.21 4.10
N THR A 57 14.63 14.62 3.23
CA THR A 57 14.49 14.42 1.78
C THR A 57 14.67 12.96 1.35
N ASN A 58 15.43 12.17 2.11
CA ASN A 58 15.65 10.74 1.89
C ASN A 58 14.78 9.89 2.82
N ARG A 59 13.54 10.33 3.07
CA ARG A 59 12.55 9.65 3.94
C ARG A 59 11.17 9.67 3.29
N MET A 60 10.34 8.68 3.68
CA MET A 60 8.90 8.71 3.40
C MET A 60 8.21 9.64 4.39
N ASN A 61 7.60 10.69 3.89
CA ASN A 61 6.81 11.66 4.63
C ASN A 61 5.79 12.34 3.71
N ILE A 62 4.91 13.17 4.28
CA ILE A 62 3.86 13.85 3.50
C ILE A 62 4.45 14.74 2.39
N TYR A 63 5.64 15.31 2.58
CA TYR A 63 6.26 16.22 1.63
C TYR A 63 6.85 15.48 0.43
N THR A 64 7.51 14.34 0.66
CA THR A 64 8.03 13.48 -0.43
C THR A 64 6.90 12.83 -1.20
N VAL A 65 5.80 12.43 -0.53
CA VAL A 65 4.58 11.95 -1.18
C VAL A 65 3.93 13.02 -2.04
N ARG A 66 3.76 14.24 -1.53
CA ARG A 66 3.23 15.38 -2.28
C ARG A 66 4.07 15.70 -3.52
N GLN A 67 5.40 15.73 -3.37
CA GLN A 67 6.33 15.99 -4.48
C GLN A 67 6.19 14.94 -5.60
N ALA A 68 6.19 13.66 -5.22
CA ALA A 68 6.00 12.56 -6.17
C ALA A 68 4.62 12.65 -6.85
N THR A 69 3.58 12.95 -6.08
CA THR A 69 2.21 13.10 -6.61
C THR A 69 2.06 14.31 -7.51
N GLN A 70 2.74 15.43 -7.23
CA GLN A 70 2.76 16.57 -8.13
C GLN A 70 3.39 16.21 -9.48
N GLY A 71 4.48 15.46 -9.50
CA GLY A 71 5.08 14.96 -10.73
C GLY A 71 4.15 14.01 -11.49
N LEU A 72 3.48 13.10 -10.80
CA LEU A 72 2.45 12.23 -11.39
C LEU A 72 1.29 13.06 -11.96
N ALA A 73 0.81 14.07 -11.22
CA ALA A 73 -0.25 14.96 -11.68
C ALA A 73 0.13 15.72 -12.96
N ASN A 74 1.36 16.25 -13.02
CA ASN A 74 1.88 16.92 -14.22
C ASN A 74 1.88 15.97 -15.42
N TYR A 75 2.31 14.74 -15.24
CA TYR A 75 2.29 13.73 -16.30
C TYR A 75 0.87 13.39 -16.74
N ILE A 76 -0.06 13.14 -15.83
CA ILE A 76 -1.48 12.87 -16.13
C ILE A 76 -2.08 14.02 -16.96
N LEU A 77 -1.82 15.27 -16.57
CA LEU A 77 -2.29 16.45 -17.30
C LEU A 77 -1.70 16.52 -18.71
N SER A 78 -0.43 16.17 -18.88
CA SER A 78 0.21 16.10 -20.21
C SER A 78 -0.43 15.05 -21.14
N GLN A 79 -1.08 14.03 -20.56
CA GLN A 79 -1.79 12.97 -21.27
C GLN A 79 -3.30 13.27 -21.44
N ASN A 80 -3.78 14.46 -21.01
CA ASN A 80 -5.21 14.84 -20.95
C ASN A 80 -6.06 13.83 -20.16
N GLY A 81 -5.49 13.20 -19.13
CA GLY A 81 -6.11 12.11 -18.35
C GLY A 81 -6.89 12.56 -17.11
N GLN A 82 -6.99 13.86 -16.82
CA GLN A 82 -7.55 14.39 -15.57
C GLN A 82 -8.99 13.94 -15.30
N GLU A 83 -9.80 13.79 -16.35
CA GLU A 83 -11.22 13.40 -16.22
C GLU A 83 -11.40 11.92 -15.83
N LYS A 84 -10.45 11.05 -16.16
CA LYS A 84 -10.48 9.63 -15.80
C LYS A 84 -10.24 9.43 -14.28
N GLY A 85 -9.44 10.29 -13.67
CA GLY A 85 -9.12 10.23 -12.25
C GLY A 85 -8.10 9.14 -11.89
N VAL A 86 -7.83 9.02 -10.56
CA VAL A 86 -6.83 8.10 -9.99
C VAL A 86 -7.46 7.32 -8.84
N ALA A 87 -7.33 5.99 -8.85
CA ALA A 87 -7.74 5.15 -7.72
C ALA A 87 -6.61 5.08 -6.68
N ILE A 88 -6.95 5.12 -5.38
CA ILE A 88 -5.97 5.12 -4.29
C ILE A 88 -6.35 4.11 -3.23
N ALA A 89 -5.43 3.18 -2.94
CA ALA A 89 -5.52 2.21 -1.85
C ALA A 89 -4.30 2.33 -0.93
N HIS A 90 -4.40 1.75 0.25
CA HIS A 90 -3.30 1.69 1.21
C HIS A 90 -3.35 0.40 2.03
N ASP A 91 -2.23 0.02 2.61
CA ASP A 91 -2.11 -1.09 3.54
C ASP A 91 -2.29 -0.65 5.01
N SER A 92 -1.92 -1.55 5.94
CA SER A 92 -2.02 -1.32 7.39
C SER A 92 -0.87 -0.53 8.01
N ARG A 93 0.15 -0.15 7.23
CA ARG A 93 1.36 0.49 7.75
C ARG A 93 1.09 1.85 8.38
N ILE A 94 1.99 2.22 9.29
CA ILE A 94 2.01 3.56 9.91
C ILE A 94 2.05 4.61 8.80
N MET A 95 1.25 5.68 8.94
CA MET A 95 1.10 6.79 7.98
C MET A 95 0.48 6.43 6.63
N SER A 96 0.04 5.17 6.40
CA SER A 96 -0.52 4.80 5.08
C SER A 96 -1.78 5.57 4.74
N THR A 97 -2.67 5.79 5.70
CA THR A 97 -3.91 6.56 5.51
C THR A 97 -3.60 8.03 5.22
N GLU A 98 -2.70 8.63 5.99
CA GLU A 98 -2.28 10.02 5.83
C GLU A 98 -1.61 10.25 4.47
N PHE A 99 -0.74 9.35 4.06
CA PHE A 99 -0.08 9.44 2.74
C PHE A 99 -1.07 9.25 1.58
N ALA A 100 -2.08 8.40 1.74
CA ALA A 100 -3.14 8.24 0.76
C ALA A 100 -3.99 9.52 0.61
N ASP A 101 -4.36 10.14 1.73
CA ASP A 101 -5.08 11.41 1.74
C ASP A 101 -4.24 12.54 1.11
N GLU A 102 -2.96 12.64 1.46
CA GLU A 102 -2.06 13.66 0.90
C GLU A 102 -1.87 13.52 -0.61
N ALA A 103 -1.74 12.28 -1.10
CA ALA A 103 -1.71 12.02 -2.54
C ALA A 103 -3.03 12.46 -3.21
N ALA A 104 -4.18 12.09 -2.64
CA ALA A 104 -5.48 12.48 -3.15
C ALA A 104 -5.65 14.00 -3.22
N LEU A 105 -5.31 14.73 -2.15
CA LEU A 105 -5.45 16.18 -2.06
C LEU A 105 -4.50 16.94 -2.99
N CYS A 106 -3.30 16.38 -3.25
CA CYS A 106 -2.40 16.91 -4.27
C CYS A 106 -2.98 16.74 -5.69
N LEU A 107 -3.53 15.55 -6.01
CA LEU A 107 -4.23 15.33 -7.28
C LEU A 107 -5.42 16.27 -7.45
N ASN A 108 -6.26 16.39 -6.42
CA ASN A 108 -7.45 17.25 -6.43
C ASN A 108 -7.10 18.71 -6.64
N ALA A 109 -6.02 19.22 -6.03
CA ALA A 109 -5.54 20.59 -6.23
C ALA A 109 -5.03 20.85 -7.67
N ASN A 110 -4.76 19.80 -8.43
CA ASN A 110 -4.44 19.84 -9.86
C ASN A 110 -5.66 19.55 -10.76
N GLY A 111 -6.88 19.49 -10.20
CA GLY A 111 -8.12 19.24 -10.94
C GLY A 111 -8.34 17.78 -11.33
N ILE A 112 -7.57 16.84 -10.76
CA ILE A 112 -7.67 15.41 -11.03
C ILE A 112 -8.54 14.76 -9.96
N LYS A 113 -9.54 13.96 -10.35
CA LYS A 113 -10.37 13.20 -9.41
C LYS A 113 -9.55 12.10 -8.73
N ALA A 114 -9.78 11.92 -7.43
CA ALA A 114 -9.24 10.81 -6.65
C ALA A 114 -10.37 9.93 -6.12
N TYR A 115 -10.27 8.62 -6.39
CA TYR A 115 -11.15 7.59 -5.87
C TYR A 115 -10.41 6.86 -4.74
N VAL A 116 -10.69 7.22 -3.50
CA VAL A 116 -9.96 6.75 -2.32
C VAL A 116 -10.79 5.67 -1.61
N PHE A 117 -10.20 4.51 -1.38
CA PHE A 117 -10.87 3.48 -0.60
C PHE A 117 -11.14 3.94 0.84
N ASP A 118 -12.30 3.57 1.38
CA ASP A 118 -12.76 3.96 2.72
C ASP A 118 -11.91 3.36 3.85
N SER A 119 -11.19 2.29 3.56
CA SER A 119 -10.24 1.63 4.45
C SER A 119 -9.17 0.89 3.63
N LEU A 120 -8.27 0.20 4.33
CA LEU A 120 -7.20 -0.55 3.66
C LEU A 120 -7.73 -1.57 2.65
N ARG A 121 -7.08 -1.70 1.50
CA ARG A 121 -7.38 -2.68 0.44
C ARG A 121 -6.11 -3.27 -0.15
N PRO A 122 -6.18 -4.53 -0.64
CA PRO A 122 -5.05 -5.20 -1.28
C PRO A 122 -4.57 -4.49 -2.55
N THR A 123 -3.27 -4.61 -2.81
CA THR A 123 -2.67 -4.17 -4.08
C THR A 123 -3.39 -4.75 -5.32
N PRO A 124 -3.76 -6.06 -5.38
CA PRO A 124 -4.51 -6.59 -6.52
C PRO A 124 -5.92 -5.96 -6.68
N GLU A 125 -6.56 -5.57 -5.60
CA GLU A 125 -7.87 -4.90 -5.65
C GLU A 125 -7.76 -3.47 -6.19
N LEU A 126 -6.67 -2.75 -5.89
CA LEU A 126 -6.40 -1.48 -6.57
C LEU A 126 -6.23 -1.67 -8.08
N SER A 127 -5.44 -2.65 -8.50
CA SER A 127 -5.27 -2.97 -9.94
C SER A 127 -6.60 -3.21 -10.62
N PHE A 128 -7.51 -3.92 -9.96
CA PHE A 128 -8.88 -4.12 -10.41
C PHE A 128 -9.66 -2.80 -10.47
N ALA A 129 -9.61 -1.99 -9.42
CA ALA A 129 -10.34 -0.71 -9.32
C ALA A 129 -9.93 0.28 -10.42
N VAL A 130 -8.64 0.34 -10.78
CA VAL A 130 -8.15 1.19 -11.88
C VAL A 130 -8.88 0.87 -13.18
N ARG A 131 -9.01 -0.42 -13.52
CA ARG A 131 -9.68 -0.88 -14.74
C ARG A 131 -11.19 -0.74 -14.65
N GLU A 132 -11.78 -1.11 -13.52
CA GLU A 132 -13.23 -1.09 -13.30
C GLU A 132 -13.81 0.32 -13.33
N LEU A 133 -13.09 1.31 -12.78
CA LEU A 133 -13.49 2.71 -12.77
C LEU A 133 -13.02 3.47 -14.03
N GLY A 134 -12.22 2.85 -14.89
CA GLY A 134 -11.62 3.51 -16.06
C GLY A 134 -10.64 4.62 -15.70
N CYS A 135 -9.94 4.48 -14.57
CA CYS A 135 -8.95 5.46 -14.11
C CYS A 135 -7.73 5.50 -15.03
N ILE A 136 -7.09 6.68 -15.16
CA ILE A 136 -5.83 6.82 -15.89
C ILE A 136 -4.65 6.21 -15.12
N SER A 137 -4.74 6.20 -13.80
CA SER A 137 -3.66 5.74 -12.91
C SER A 137 -4.22 5.20 -11.60
N GLY A 138 -3.38 4.50 -10.86
CA GLY A 138 -3.64 4.07 -9.48
C GLY A 138 -2.44 4.29 -8.59
N ILE A 139 -2.69 4.43 -7.29
CA ILE A 139 -1.65 4.57 -6.26
C ILE A 139 -1.94 3.56 -5.14
N VAL A 140 -0.92 2.81 -4.72
CA VAL A 140 -0.96 2.02 -3.48
C VAL A 140 0.09 2.54 -2.52
N ILE A 141 -0.35 2.95 -1.34
CA ILE A 141 0.55 3.31 -0.24
C ILE A 141 0.89 2.04 0.53
N THR A 142 2.07 1.51 0.30
CA THR A 142 2.57 0.26 0.90
C THR A 142 4.08 0.13 0.71
N ALA A 143 4.74 -0.54 1.64
CA ALA A 143 6.08 -1.07 1.45
C ALA A 143 6.08 -2.60 1.38
N SER A 144 4.94 -3.23 1.01
CA SER A 144 4.80 -4.68 0.89
C SER A 144 5.25 -5.38 2.19
N HIS A 145 6.22 -6.25 2.13
CA HIS A 145 6.74 -7.04 3.25
C HIS A 145 7.93 -6.42 4.01
N ASN A 146 8.32 -5.17 3.68
CA ASN A 146 9.44 -4.52 4.39
C ASN A 146 9.15 -4.37 5.90
N PRO A 147 10.19 -4.19 6.76
CA PRO A 147 10.00 -3.90 8.18
C PRO A 147 9.09 -2.69 8.44
N ARG A 148 8.58 -2.60 9.67
CA ARG A 148 7.56 -1.59 10.07
C ARG A 148 7.98 -0.14 9.88
N GLU A 149 9.29 0.13 9.89
CA GLU A 149 9.85 1.46 9.74
C GLU A 149 9.71 2.02 8.32
N TYR A 150 9.38 1.15 7.34
CA TYR A 150 9.25 1.50 5.94
C TYR A 150 7.81 1.78 5.54
N ASN A 151 7.64 2.72 4.62
CA ASN A 151 6.46 2.84 3.79
C ASN A 151 6.86 3.11 2.35
N GLY A 152 5.89 3.13 1.44
CA GLY A 152 6.14 3.33 0.02
C GLY A 152 4.91 3.86 -0.71
N TYR A 153 5.12 4.15 -2.00
CA TYR A 153 4.14 4.74 -2.89
C TYR A 153 4.32 4.06 -4.25
N LYS A 154 3.49 3.08 -4.58
CA LYS A 154 3.51 2.36 -5.87
C LYS A 154 2.55 3.04 -6.85
N VAL A 155 2.96 3.20 -8.11
CA VAL A 155 2.13 3.78 -9.17
C VAL A 155 1.72 2.71 -10.18
N TYR A 156 0.45 2.75 -10.58
CA TYR A 156 -0.18 1.90 -11.58
C TYR A 156 -0.69 2.76 -12.75
N TRP A 157 -0.81 2.20 -13.94
CA TRP A 157 -1.35 2.90 -15.09
C TRP A 157 -2.74 2.37 -15.47
N GLU A 158 -3.34 2.87 -16.54
CA GLU A 158 -4.72 2.60 -16.93
C GLU A 158 -5.03 1.12 -17.25
N ASP A 159 -4.00 0.33 -17.52
CA ASP A 159 -4.11 -1.13 -17.72
C ASP A 159 -4.20 -1.91 -16.40
N GLY A 160 -4.05 -1.23 -15.25
CA GLY A 160 -4.01 -1.83 -13.92
C GLY A 160 -2.68 -2.48 -13.58
N ALA A 161 -1.64 -2.36 -14.41
CA ALA A 161 -0.30 -2.84 -14.10
C ALA A 161 0.54 -1.74 -13.42
N GLN A 162 1.50 -2.14 -12.60
CA GLN A 162 2.50 -1.21 -12.09
C GLN A 162 3.26 -0.60 -13.26
N ILE A 163 3.54 0.71 -13.19
CA ILE A 163 4.14 1.46 -14.30
C ILE A 163 5.42 0.82 -14.82
N THR A 164 5.55 0.82 -16.14
CA THR A 164 6.70 0.35 -16.90
C THR A 164 7.07 1.40 -17.95
N PRO A 165 8.19 1.26 -18.68
CA PRO A 165 8.50 2.16 -19.79
C PRO A 165 7.37 2.25 -20.82
N PRO A 166 7.01 3.48 -21.29
CA PRO A 166 7.69 4.75 -21.04
C PRO A 166 7.19 5.53 -19.82
N HIS A 167 6.14 5.08 -19.13
CA HIS A 167 5.44 5.83 -18.09
C HIS A 167 6.33 6.11 -16.88
N ASP A 168 7.10 5.11 -16.42
CA ASP A 168 8.03 5.22 -15.30
C ASP A 168 9.03 6.35 -15.49
N LYS A 169 9.69 6.40 -16.67
CA LYS A 169 10.68 7.42 -17.02
C LYS A 169 10.06 8.82 -17.17
N ASN A 170 8.88 8.88 -17.76
CA ASN A 170 8.19 10.16 -17.96
C ASN A 170 7.70 10.74 -16.64
N ILE A 171 7.13 9.92 -15.73
CA ILE A 171 6.72 10.35 -14.41
C ILE A 171 7.95 10.80 -13.61
N LEU A 172 9.04 10.03 -13.62
CA LEU A 172 10.29 10.41 -12.96
C LEU A 172 10.81 11.76 -13.46
N ALA A 173 10.74 12.00 -14.78
CA ALA A 173 11.15 13.27 -15.37
C ALA A 173 10.27 14.44 -14.88
N GLU A 174 8.97 14.24 -14.70
CA GLU A 174 8.08 15.27 -14.13
C GLU A 174 8.32 15.48 -12.64
N VAL A 175 8.57 14.41 -11.86
CA VAL A 175 8.96 14.52 -10.45
C VAL A 175 10.24 15.34 -10.28
N ALA A 176 11.24 15.11 -11.15
CA ALA A 176 12.53 15.84 -11.12
C ALA A 176 12.39 17.34 -11.43
N LYS A 177 11.31 17.76 -12.09
CA LYS A 177 11.02 19.19 -12.34
C LYS A 177 10.46 19.91 -11.13
N VAL A 178 9.93 19.18 -10.14
CA VAL A 178 9.40 19.74 -8.89
C VAL A 178 10.56 20.00 -7.95
N THR A 179 11.19 21.16 -8.08
CA THR A 179 12.43 21.52 -7.37
C THR A 179 12.22 22.44 -6.17
N SER A 180 10.99 22.97 -6.00
CA SER A 180 10.65 23.86 -4.89
C SER A 180 9.23 23.55 -4.36
N PHE A 181 8.99 23.88 -3.09
CA PHE A 181 7.76 23.54 -2.38
C PHE A 181 6.53 24.32 -2.90
N ASP A 182 6.73 25.52 -3.46
CA ASP A 182 5.68 26.34 -4.06
C ASP A 182 5.13 25.76 -5.38
N GLN A 183 5.84 24.83 -6.00
CA GLN A 183 5.35 24.08 -7.16
C GLN A 183 4.38 22.95 -6.78
N VAL A 184 4.34 22.57 -5.50
CA VAL A 184 3.47 21.50 -4.99
C VAL A 184 2.13 22.08 -4.60
N LYS A 185 1.08 21.65 -5.27
CA LYS A 185 -0.29 22.06 -4.97
C LYS A 185 -0.94 21.08 -4.01
N THR A 186 -1.69 21.61 -3.07
CA THR A 186 -2.55 20.82 -2.18
C THR A 186 -3.80 21.63 -1.85
N MET A 187 -4.85 20.98 -1.36
CA MET A 187 -6.09 21.63 -0.94
C MET A 187 -6.66 20.95 0.29
N LYS A 188 -7.64 21.60 0.94
CA LYS A 188 -8.32 20.99 2.08
C LYS A 188 -9.26 19.88 1.61
N LYS A 189 -9.40 18.85 2.42
CA LYS A 189 -10.25 17.69 2.12
C LYS A 189 -11.73 18.10 1.94
N GLU A 190 -12.21 19.00 2.77
CA GLU A 190 -13.59 19.52 2.70
C GLU A 190 -13.86 20.20 1.36
N ASP A 191 -12.91 21.00 0.88
CA ASP A 191 -13.01 21.70 -0.41
C ASP A 191 -12.97 20.70 -1.59
N ALA A 192 -12.10 19.67 -1.50
CA ALA A 192 -12.00 18.61 -2.49
C ALA A 192 -13.30 17.79 -2.60
N VAL A 193 -13.90 17.44 -1.45
CA VAL A 193 -15.20 16.75 -1.39
C VAL A 193 -16.31 17.62 -1.95
N ALA A 194 -16.38 18.89 -1.56
CA ALA A 194 -17.39 19.83 -2.06
C ALA A 194 -17.28 20.06 -3.58
N ALA A 195 -16.06 20.04 -4.13
CA ALA A 195 -15.81 20.12 -5.57
C ALA A 195 -16.09 18.81 -6.31
N GLY A 196 -16.40 17.70 -5.62
CA GLY A 196 -16.61 16.39 -6.21
C GLY A 196 -15.34 15.74 -6.77
N LEU A 197 -14.16 16.21 -6.34
CA LEU A 197 -12.86 15.69 -6.76
C LEU A 197 -12.37 14.56 -5.86
N TYR A 198 -12.66 14.58 -4.57
CA TYR A 198 -12.37 13.50 -3.61
C TYR A 198 -13.59 12.60 -3.49
N LYS A 199 -13.49 11.37 -3.95
CA LYS A 199 -14.57 10.38 -3.90
C LYS A 199 -14.14 9.18 -3.07
N VAL A 200 -14.94 8.85 -2.07
CA VAL A 200 -14.76 7.62 -1.30
C VAL A 200 -15.38 6.46 -2.08
N ILE A 201 -14.63 5.36 -2.20
CA ILE A 201 -15.07 4.08 -2.78
C ILE A 201 -14.88 2.97 -1.75
N GLY A 202 -15.51 1.82 -1.93
CA GLY A 202 -15.41 0.69 -1.01
C GLY A 202 -16.26 -0.48 -1.47
N LYS A 203 -17.30 -0.81 -0.70
CA LYS A 203 -18.10 -2.02 -0.87
C LYS A 203 -18.54 -2.34 -2.30
N GLU A 204 -18.88 -1.36 -3.10
CA GLU A 204 -19.32 -1.57 -4.49
C GLU A 204 -18.18 -2.11 -5.37
N ILE A 205 -16.93 -1.72 -5.08
CA ILE A 205 -15.74 -2.25 -5.76
C ILE A 205 -15.41 -3.63 -5.19
N ASP A 206 -15.44 -3.80 -3.85
CA ASP A 206 -15.23 -5.08 -3.19
C ASP A 206 -16.15 -6.17 -3.76
N ASP A 207 -17.43 -5.85 -3.94
CA ASP A 207 -18.44 -6.81 -4.43
C ASP A 207 -18.11 -7.27 -5.87
N ARG A 208 -17.76 -6.33 -6.75
CA ARG A 208 -17.37 -6.63 -8.14
C ARG A 208 -16.05 -7.41 -8.20
N TYR A 209 -15.09 -7.03 -7.34
CA TYR A 209 -13.82 -7.75 -7.23
C TYR A 209 -14.05 -9.21 -6.81
N MET A 210 -14.93 -9.47 -5.81
CA MET A 210 -15.27 -10.83 -5.41
C MET A 210 -15.93 -11.63 -6.53
N GLU A 211 -16.79 -11.01 -7.34
CA GLU A 211 -17.38 -11.66 -8.52
C GLU A 211 -16.33 -12.11 -9.52
N GLU A 212 -15.32 -11.25 -9.80
CA GLU A 212 -14.23 -11.58 -10.72
C GLU A 212 -13.32 -12.67 -10.14
N LEU A 213 -13.01 -12.63 -8.84
CA LEU A 213 -12.22 -13.67 -8.18
C LEU A 213 -12.88 -15.04 -8.28
N LYS A 214 -14.18 -15.14 -8.07
CA LYS A 214 -14.91 -16.42 -8.17
C LYS A 214 -14.85 -17.02 -9.59
N LYS A 215 -14.81 -16.19 -10.62
CA LYS A 215 -14.67 -16.64 -12.01
C LYS A 215 -13.29 -17.27 -12.31
N GLN A 216 -12.27 -17.00 -11.47
CA GLN A 216 -10.93 -17.61 -11.61
C GLN A 216 -10.88 -19.06 -11.13
N SER A 217 -11.94 -19.56 -10.49
CA SER A 217 -12.02 -20.96 -10.05
C SER A 217 -12.05 -21.90 -11.26
N ILE A 218 -10.98 -22.71 -11.42
CA ILE A 218 -10.81 -23.61 -12.57
C ILE A 218 -11.70 -24.87 -12.43
N HIS A 219 -11.85 -25.38 -11.20
CA HIS A 219 -12.58 -26.61 -10.87
C HIS A 219 -13.63 -26.37 -9.78
N PRO A 220 -14.70 -25.59 -10.05
CA PRO A 220 -15.71 -25.28 -9.06
C PRO A 220 -16.49 -26.53 -8.57
N GLU A 221 -16.56 -27.59 -9.37
CA GLU A 221 -17.14 -28.88 -8.99
C GLU A 221 -16.35 -29.55 -7.85
N VAL A 222 -15.01 -29.53 -7.92
CA VAL A 222 -14.14 -30.09 -6.87
C VAL A 222 -14.27 -29.30 -5.57
N ILE A 223 -14.37 -27.97 -5.69
CA ILE A 223 -14.60 -27.12 -4.52
C ILE A 223 -15.91 -27.49 -3.81
N LYS A 224 -16.99 -27.69 -4.56
CA LYS A 224 -18.30 -28.09 -3.98
C LYS A 224 -18.23 -29.40 -3.21
N GLU A 225 -17.41 -30.34 -3.65
CA GLU A 225 -17.24 -31.64 -2.98
C GLU A 225 -16.39 -31.51 -1.72
N MET A 226 -15.30 -30.72 -1.77
CA MET A 226 -14.26 -30.74 -0.74
C MET A 226 -14.31 -29.58 0.26
N ALA A 227 -14.99 -28.48 -0.06
CA ALA A 227 -14.91 -27.25 0.71
C ALA A 227 -15.36 -27.37 2.17
N LYS A 228 -16.26 -28.30 2.48
CA LYS A 228 -16.73 -28.56 3.85
C LYS A 228 -15.75 -29.34 4.71
N ASP A 229 -14.90 -30.16 4.07
CA ASP A 229 -14.02 -31.09 4.76
C ASP A 229 -12.61 -30.51 4.92
N ILE A 230 -12.15 -29.70 3.93
CA ILE A 230 -10.82 -29.09 3.97
C ILE A 230 -10.72 -28.05 5.08
N LYS A 231 -9.71 -28.22 5.92
CA LYS A 231 -9.35 -27.29 6.99
C LYS A 231 -8.22 -26.36 6.54
N ILE A 232 -8.51 -25.07 6.52
CA ILE A 232 -7.58 -24.04 6.10
C ILE A 232 -7.21 -23.20 7.31
N VAL A 233 -5.90 -23.04 7.58
CA VAL A 233 -5.40 -22.00 8.47
C VAL A 233 -4.95 -20.82 7.63
N TYR A 234 -5.35 -19.62 8.01
CA TYR A 234 -4.98 -18.41 7.32
C TYR A 234 -4.41 -17.35 8.25
N THR A 235 -3.32 -16.70 7.83
CA THR A 235 -2.83 -15.47 8.45
C THR A 235 -2.69 -14.34 7.45
N PRO A 236 -3.31 -13.18 7.71
CA PRO A 236 -3.11 -11.96 6.92
C PRO A 236 -1.84 -11.19 7.29
N LEU A 237 -1.03 -11.66 8.24
CA LEU A 237 0.16 -10.97 8.77
C LEU A 237 -0.12 -9.49 9.08
N HIS A 238 -1.23 -9.21 9.79
CA HIS A 238 -1.72 -7.86 10.13
C HIS A 238 -2.08 -6.98 8.91
N GLY A 239 -2.29 -7.56 7.72
CA GLY A 239 -2.42 -6.84 6.46
C GLY A 239 -3.84 -6.79 5.89
N THR A 240 -3.90 -6.36 4.64
CA THR A 240 -5.11 -6.09 3.87
C THR A 240 -5.87 -7.36 3.46
N GLY A 241 -5.20 -8.51 3.42
CA GLY A 241 -5.80 -9.78 2.99
C GLY A 241 -6.88 -10.31 3.91
N ASN A 242 -6.98 -9.85 5.17
CA ASN A 242 -7.89 -10.39 6.18
C ASN A 242 -9.34 -10.52 5.68
N LEU A 243 -9.93 -9.42 5.24
CA LEU A 243 -11.33 -9.43 4.82
C LEU A 243 -11.54 -10.11 3.45
N PRO A 244 -10.82 -9.75 2.37
CA PRO A 244 -11.09 -10.30 1.04
C PRO A 244 -10.78 -11.80 0.92
N VAL A 245 -9.69 -12.29 1.51
CA VAL A 245 -9.35 -13.73 1.47
C VAL A 245 -10.40 -14.56 2.22
N ARG A 246 -10.79 -14.12 3.42
CA ARG A 246 -11.84 -14.81 4.19
C ARG A 246 -13.19 -14.77 3.49
N ARG A 247 -13.51 -13.65 2.85
CA ARG A 247 -14.75 -13.48 2.11
C ARG A 247 -14.80 -14.41 0.90
N VAL A 248 -13.77 -14.45 0.07
CA VAL A 248 -13.77 -15.32 -1.12
C VAL A 248 -13.82 -16.79 -0.73
N LEU A 249 -13.06 -17.22 0.29
CA LEU A 249 -13.11 -18.60 0.77
C LEU A 249 -14.54 -18.98 1.26
N LYS A 250 -15.16 -18.09 2.03
CA LYS A 250 -16.54 -18.30 2.50
C LYS A 250 -17.54 -18.35 1.35
N GLU A 251 -17.44 -17.44 0.37
CA GLU A 251 -18.35 -17.40 -0.78
C GLU A 251 -18.15 -18.60 -1.73
N LEU A 252 -16.96 -19.21 -1.74
CA LEU A 252 -16.69 -20.46 -2.43
C LEU A 252 -17.18 -21.70 -1.67
N GLY A 253 -17.59 -21.56 -0.40
CA GLY A 253 -18.19 -22.63 0.40
C GLY A 253 -17.25 -23.29 1.40
N PHE A 254 -16.02 -22.76 1.60
CA PHE A 254 -15.11 -23.27 2.64
C PHE A 254 -15.65 -22.93 4.03
N GLU A 255 -15.98 -23.97 4.83
CA GLU A 255 -16.59 -23.80 6.16
C GLU A 255 -15.54 -23.83 7.28
N GLN A 256 -14.40 -24.48 7.08
CA GLN A 256 -13.39 -24.71 8.10
C GLN A 256 -12.14 -23.80 7.86
N VAL A 257 -12.33 -22.51 8.01
CA VAL A 257 -11.26 -21.50 7.87
C VAL A 257 -10.92 -20.95 9.25
N TYR A 258 -9.71 -21.25 9.72
CA TYR A 258 -9.18 -20.84 11.03
C TYR A 258 -8.18 -19.70 10.85
N VAL A 259 -8.45 -18.56 11.44
CA VAL A 259 -7.59 -17.37 11.33
C VAL A 259 -6.69 -17.25 12.55
N VAL A 260 -5.40 -16.96 12.34
CA VAL A 260 -4.44 -16.68 13.42
C VAL A 260 -4.85 -15.38 14.11
N LYS A 261 -5.41 -15.51 15.33
CA LYS A 261 -6.04 -14.39 16.07
C LYS A 261 -5.07 -13.25 16.37
N GLU A 262 -3.83 -13.57 16.70
CA GLU A 262 -2.78 -12.61 17.01
C GLU A 262 -2.36 -11.78 15.79
N GLN A 263 -2.65 -12.24 14.58
CA GLN A 263 -2.27 -11.62 13.31
C GLN A 263 -3.48 -11.16 12.47
N GLU A 264 -4.71 -11.35 12.98
CA GLU A 264 -5.95 -11.09 12.26
C GLU A 264 -6.17 -9.59 12.01
N LEU A 265 -6.01 -8.77 13.04
CA LEU A 265 -6.29 -7.34 12.94
C LEU A 265 -5.14 -6.58 12.29
N PRO A 266 -5.44 -5.57 11.46
CA PRO A 266 -4.44 -4.67 10.91
C PRO A 266 -3.63 -3.97 12.00
N ASP A 267 -2.30 -4.01 11.90
CA ASP A 267 -1.40 -3.30 12.81
C ASP A 267 -0.08 -2.98 12.10
N GLY A 268 0.18 -1.68 11.89
CA GLY A 268 1.39 -1.20 11.23
C GLY A 268 2.69 -1.41 12.01
N ASN A 269 2.60 -1.82 13.29
CA ASN A 269 3.77 -2.20 14.09
C ASN A 269 4.21 -3.65 13.89
N PHE A 270 3.37 -4.50 13.27
CA PHE A 270 3.64 -5.94 13.07
C PHE A 270 4.16 -6.64 14.32
N PRO A 271 3.43 -6.61 15.46
CA PRO A 271 3.97 -6.99 16.77
C PRO A 271 4.38 -8.45 16.89
N THR A 272 3.87 -9.31 16.01
CA THR A 272 4.13 -10.76 16.04
C THR A 272 5.19 -11.21 15.05
N VAL A 273 5.64 -10.32 14.13
CA VAL A 273 6.57 -10.66 13.07
C VAL A 273 7.39 -9.44 12.66
N SER A 274 8.71 -9.53 12.78
CA SER A 274 9.60 -8.41 12.41
C SER A 274 9.70 -8.18 10.90
N TYR A 275 9.41 -9.20 10.10
CA TYR A 275 9.47 -9.19 8.65
C TYR A 275 8.25 -9.95 8.10
N PRO A 276 7.15 -9.25 7.76
CA PRO A 276 5.88 -9.87 7.37
C PRO A 276 5.91 -10.39 5.92
N ASN A 277 6.87 -11.27 5.61
CA ASN A 277 7.07 -11.87 4.29
C ASN A 277 6.68 -13.35 4.31
N PRO A 278 5.65 -13.77 3.54
CA PRO A 278 5.23 -15.17 3.45
C PRO A 278 6.26 -16.12 2.79
N GLU A 279 7.37 -15.61 2.27
CA GLU A 279 8.51 -16.41 1.86
C GLU A 279 9.39 -16.84 3.07
N SER A 280 9.23 -16.18 4.22
CA SER A 280 9.99 -16.47 5.43
C SER A 280 9.27 -17.52 6.29
N PRO A 281 9.91 -18.64 6.64
CA PRO A 281 9.33 -19.62 7.57
C PRO A 281 8.91 -19.03 8.92
N LYS A 282 9.60 -17.99 9.40
CA LYS A 282 9.27 -17.28 10.65
C LYS A 282 7.90 -16.62 10.62
N ALA A 283 7.44 -16.17 9.44
CA ALA A 283 6.12 -15.57 9.30
C ALA A 283 4.99 -16.59 9.54
N PHE A 284 5.28 -17.88 9.38
CA PHE A 284 4.33 -18.98 9.56
C PHE A 284 4.31 -19.60 10.96
N GLU A 285 5.18 -19.22 11.88
CA GLU A 285 5.30 -19.87 13.19
C GLU A 285 3.95 -20.01 13.92
N LEU A 286 3.19 -18.94 14.02
CA LEU A 286 1.86 -18.96 14.67
C LEU A 286 0.84 -19.76 13.85
N ALA A 287 0.86 -19.62 12.53
CA ALA A 287 -0.04 -20.34 11.65
C ALA A 287 0.21 -21.85 11.67
N LEU A 288 1.47 -22.28 11.66
CA LEU A 288 1.84 -23.71 11.77
C LEU A 288 1.52 -24.29 13.14
N LYS A 289 1.61 -23.50 14.21
CA LYS A 289 1.15 -23.91 15.54
C LYS A 289 -0.36 -24.17 15.52
N LEU A 290 -1.15 -23.21 15.06
CA LEU A 290 -2.59 -23.36 14.94
C LEU A 290 -2.96 -24.54 14.00
N ALA A 291 -2.23 -24.72 12.89
CA ALA A 291 -2.46 -25.81 11.95
C ALA A 291 -2.34 -27.18 12.61
N LYS A 292 -1.35 -27.37 13.48
CA LYS A 292 -1.20 -28.61 14.26
C LYS A 292 -2.33 -28.82 15.26
N GLU A 293 -2.83 -27.76 15.90
CA GLU A 293 -3.92 -27.81 16.87
C GLU A 293 -5.26 -28.23 16.24
N VAL A 294 -5.56 -27.72 15.02
CA VAL A 294 -6.81 -28.00 14.32
C VAL A 294 -6.69 -29.15 13.31
N ASP A 295 -5.50 -29.70 13.14
CA ASP A 295 -5.18 -30.70 12.12
C ASP A 295 -5.53 -30.20 10.71
N ALA A 296 -4.96 -29.06 10.30
CA ALA A 296 -5.26 -28.39 9.04
C ALA A 296 -4.64 -29.14 7.84
N ASP A 297 -5.29 -29.06 6.69
CA ASP A 297 -4.79 -29.59 5.42
C ASP A 297 -3.85 -28.62 4.71
N ILE A 298 -4.14 -27.30 4.83
CA ILE A 298 -3.41 -26.23 4.15
C ILE A 298 -3.28 -25.00 5.06
N VAL A 299 -2.15 -24.33 4.95
CA VAL A 299 -1.86 -23.07 5.66
C VAL A 299 -1.52 -22.00 4.65
N LEU A 300 -2.21 -20.87 4.73
CA LEU A 300 -2.07 -19.74 3.84
C LEU A 300 -1.58 -18.51 4.61
N ALA A 301 -0.66 -17.76 4.02
CA ALA A 301 -0.24 -16.44 4.52
C ALA A 301 -0.13 -15.43 3.38
N THR A 302 -0.66 -14.23 3.59
CA THR A 302 -0.45 -13.09 2.68
C THR A 302 0.41 -12.03 3.36
N ASP A 303 1.22 -11.31 2.57
CA ASP A 303 1.94 -10.13 3.06
C ASP A 303 0.99 -8.93 3.29
N PRO A 304 1.47 -7.81 3.89
CA PRO A 304 0.58 -6.72 4.29
C PRO A 304 -0.28 -6.10 3.20
N ASP A 305 0.17 -6.04 1.95
CA ASP A 305 -0.60 -5.55 0.81
C ASP A 305 -1.19 -6.68 -0.06
N ALA A 306 -1.04 -7.93 0.41
CA ALA A 306 -1.65 -9.15 -0.13
C ALA A 306 -1.42 -9.37 -1.64
N ASP A 307 -0.25 -8.98 -2.16
CA ASP A 307 0.20 -9.29 -3.52
C ASP A 307 1.08 -10.56 -3.56
N ARG A 308 1.38 -11.15 -2.39
CA ARG A 308 2.09 -12.43 -2.22
C ARG A 308 1.28 -13.41 -1.42
N LEU A 309 1.43 -14.69 -1.76
CA LEU A 309 0.84 -15.81 -1.05
C LEU A 309 1.92 -16.87 -0.74
N GLY A 310 2.08 -17.20 0.53
CA GLY A 310 2.83 -18.36 0.96
C GLY A 310 1.90 -19.50 1.38
N VAL A 311 2.31 -20.74 1.11
CA VAL A 311 1.48 -21.92 1.34
C VAL A 311 2.30 -23.05 1.98
N TYR A 312 1.76 -23.67 3.02
CA TYR A 312 2.17 -24.97 3.53
C TYR A 312 1.04 -25.98 3.35
N CYS A 313 1.38 -27.19 2.98
CA CYS A 313 0.44 -28.31 2.90
C CYS A 313 0.85 -29.38 3.89
N LYS A 314 -0.13 -30.07 4.47
CA LYS A 314 0.12 -31.23 5.33
C LYS A 314 0.71 -32.37 4.49
N ASP A 315 1.85 -32.90 4.90
CA ASP A 315 2.40 -34.12 4.34
C ASP A 315 1.60 -35.33 4.87
N THR A 316 0.86 -35.96 4.00
CA THR A 316 0.01 -37.11 4.37
C THR A 316 0.80 -38.34 4.84
N LYS A 317 2.12 -38.41 4.55
CA LYS A 317 2.98 -39.56 4.98
C LYS A 317 3.56 -39.31 6.36
N THR A 318 3.99 -38.10 6.65
CA THR A 318 4.67 -37.78 7.92
C THR A 318 3.76 -37.05 8.91
N GLY A 319 2.65 -36.48 8.45
CA GLY A 319 1.77 -35.63 9.24
C GLY A 319 2.36 -34.24 9.55
N GLY A 320 3.52 -33.90 8.96
CA GLY A 320 4.18 -32.59 9.09
C GLY A 320 3.74 -31.60 8.02
N TYR A 321 4.30 -30.36 8.09
CA TYR A 321 4.07 -29.27 7.11
C TYR A 321 5.39 -28.88 6.47
#